data_38e8c71b5df3f52a5d8f472b5168ca05
#
_entry.id   38e8c71b5df3f52a5d8f472b5168ca05
#
_cell.length_a   1.000
_cell.length_b   1.000
_cell.length_c   1.000
_cell.angle_alpha   90.00
_cell.angle_beta   90.00
_cell.angle_gamma   90.00
#
_symmetry.space_group_name_H-M   'P 1'
#
loop_
_entity.id
_entity.type
_entity.pdbx_description
1 polymer ?
#
loop_
_entity_poly.entity_id
_entity_poly.type
_entity_poly.pdbx_seq_one_letter_code
_entity_poly.pdbx_strand_id
1 'polypeptide(L)'
;MTKAETVFLELLQIALGNRSRLSEPCSDAEWEEVYSTVKKQAMVGITFYAVKLLPAEQMAPKRRRYQWAMKVLEIEERNKKICYECQIVTELFDKAGYQSCVLKGQSNLFFYPASLRMMRQPGDIDLWVFRKEGDDHGKPFHKREIIDFIWKKMGKRTEVNLHHTDFDLFPKTLVEVHFVPSFAVNPFTNRKYYRWFEAHKQSVSSTPANINILD
;
A
#
# COMPACT_ATOMS: atom_id res chain seq x y z
N MET A 1 20.48 -16.02 -12.26
CA MET A 1 20.27 -15.18 -11.07
C MET A 1 21.62 -14.69 -10.61
N THR A 2 21.81 -13.39 -10.43
CA THR A 2 23.05 -12.81 -9.94
C THR A 2 23.21 -13.06 -8.43
N LYS A 3 24.43 -12.91 -7.88
CA LYS A 3 24.64 -13.02 -6.43
C LYS A 3 23.79 -12.00 -5.66
N ALA A 4 23.66 -10.77 -6.17
CA ALA A 4 22.83 -9.73 -5.55
C ALA A 4 21.35 -10.12 -5.49
N GLU A 5 20.81 -10.74 -6.52
CA GLU A 5 19.43 -11.27 -6.53
C GLU A 5 19.27 -12.43 -5.54
N THR A 6 20.25 -13.32 -5.46
CA THR A 6 20.23 -14.43 -4.48
C THR A 6 20.20 -13.90 -3.06
N VAL A 7 21.13 -12.99 -2.72
CA VAL A 7 21.20 -12.36 -1.39
C VAL A 7 19.93 -11.58 -1.07
N PHE A 8 19.34 -10.87 -2.04
CA PHE A 8 18.06 -10.19 -1.85
C PHE A 8 16.95 -11.18 -1.43
N LEU A 9 16.84 -12.32 -2.10
CA LEU A 9 15.84 -13.34 -1.74
C LEU A 9 16.14 -13.98 -0.38
N GLU A 10 17.41 -14.21 -0.05
CA GLU A 10 17.81 -14.70 1.28
C GLU A 10 17.47 -13.71 2.38
N LEU A 11 17.68 -12.40 2.16
CA LEU A 11 17.27 -11.36 3.11
C LEU A 11 15.74 -11.36 3.32
N LEU A 12 14.94 -11.58 2.28
CA LEU A 12 13.49 -11.73 2.46
C LEU A 12 13.15 -12.95 3.33
N GLN A 13 13.80 -14.10 3.09
CA GLN A 13 13.60 -15.29 3.90
C GLN A 13 14.02 -15.07 5.37
N ILE A 14 15.09 -14.31 5.62
CA ILE A 14 15.52 -13.94 6.97
C ILE A 14 14.50 -13.02 7.62
N ALA A 15 13.98 -12.01 6.90
CA ALA A 15 12.94 -11.12 7.41
C ALA A 15 11.67 -11.86 7.82
N LEU A 16 11.34 -12.94 7.11
CA LEU A 16 10.17 -13.80 7.38
C LEU A 16 10.45 -14.92 8.41
N GLY A 17 11.67 -15.00 8.94
CA GLY A 17 12.04 -16.03 9.93
C GLY A 17 12.28 -17.42 9.36
N ASN A 18 12.32 -17.57 8.02
CA ASN A 18 12.56 -18.86 7.34
C ASN A 18 14.05 -19.21 7.24
N ARG A 19 14.92 -18.28 7.64
CA ARG A 19 16.37 -18.38 7.53
C ARG A 19 17.04 -17.47 8.57
N SER A 20 18.25 -17.80 9.02
CA SER A 20 18.98 -17.02 10.02
C SER A 20 20.27 -16.38 9.50
N ARG A 21 20.74 -16.77 8.32
CA ARG A 21 22.03 -16.31 7.75
C ARG A 21 22.03 -16.39 6.23
N LEU A 22 22.96 -15.68 5.58
CA LEU A 22 23.23 -15.82 4.15
C LEU A 22 23.95 -17.13 3.87
N SER A 23 23.82 -17.65 2.67
CA SER A 23 24.58 -18.83 2.21
C SER A 23 26.08 -18.54 2.20
N GLU A 24 26.46 -17.33 1.77
CA GLU A 24 27.85 -16.87 1.69
C GLU A 24 27.93 -15.41 2.15
N PRO A 25 29.07 -14.99 2.76
CA PRO A 25 29.34 -13.60 3.04
C PRO A 25 29.39 -12.77 1.74
N CYS A 26 29.11 -11.49 1.85
CA CYS A 26 29.25 -10.53 0.76
C CYS A 26 30.45 -9.61 0.99
N SER A 27 31.19 -9.31 -0.06
CA SER A 27 32.14 -8.21 -0.10
C SER A 27 31.44 -6.86 -0.08
N ASP A 28 32.18 -5.78 0.17
CA ASP A 28 31.63 -4.42 0.17
C ASP A 28 31.00 -4.04 -1.18
N ALA A 29 31.64 -4.45 -2.31
CA ALA A 29 31.11 -4.22 -3.65
C ALA A 29 29.78 -4.96 -3.89
N GLU A 30 29.70 -6.23 -3.45
CA GLU A 30 28.47 -7.01 -3.57
C GLU A 30 27.32 -6.40 -2.73
N TRP A 31 27.62 -5.86 -1.54
CA TRP A 31 26.62 -5.14 -0.75
C TRP A 31 26.08 -3.88 -1.44
N GLU A 32 26.88 -3.20 -2.28
CA GLU A 32 26.41 -2.08 -3.11
C GLU A 32 25.40 -2.56 -4.17
N GLU A 33 25.69 -3.70 -4.83
CA GLU A 33 24.77 -4.30 -5.82
C GLU A 33 23.49 -4.81 -5.16
N VAL A 34 23.58 -5.46 -4.00
CA VAL A 34 22.43 -5.90 -3.19
C VAL A 34 21.54 -4.71 -2.86
N TYR A 35 22.13 -3.61 -2.34
CA TYR A 35 21.35 -2.41 -2.01
C TYR A 35 20.68 -1.77 -3.23
N SER A 36 21.37 -1.78 -4.38
CA SER A 36 20.78 -1.33 -5.65
C SER A 36 19.57 -2.17 -6.05
N THR A 37 19.70 -3.50 -5.97
CA THR A 37 18.62 -4.46 -6.24
C THR A 37 17.42 -4.23 -5.31
N VAL A 38 17.69 -4.13 -4.00
CA VAL A 38 16.68 -3.86 -2.97
C VAL A 38 15.89 -2.57 -3.24
N LYS A 39 16.57 -1.50 -3.67
CA LYS A 39 15.90 -0.23 -4.04
C LYS A 39 14.98 -0.40 -5.25
N LYS A 40 15.45 -1.10 -6.28
CA LYS A 40 14.66 -1.36 -7.50
C LYS A 40 13.39 -2.17 -7.20
N GLN A 41 13.44 -3.03 -6.18
CA GLN A 41 12.31 -3.86 -5.74
C GLN A 41 11.43 -3.18 -4.69
N ALA A 42 11.72 -1.92 -4.30
CA ALA A 42 11.00 -1.20 -3.25
C ALA A 42 10.93 -1.93 -1.89
N MET A 43 11.96 -2.72 -1.56
CA MET A 43 12.01 -3.59 -0.37
C MET A 43 13.04 -3.15 0.68
N VAL A 44 13.41 -1.87 0.66
CA VAL A 44 14.48 -1.31 1.51
C VAL A 44 14.24 -1.55 3.00
N GLY A 45 13.03 -1.31 3.50
CA GLY A 45 12.72 -1.47 4.92
C GLY A 45 12.75 -2.94 5.35
N ILE A 46 12.05 -3.80 4.62
CA ILE A 46 11.94 -5.23 4.94
C ILE A 46 13.32 -5.91 4.94
N THR A 47 14.14 -5.63 3.92
CA THR A 47 15.48 -6.22 3.84
C THR A 47 16.45 -5.64 4.88
N PHE A 48 16.28 -4.36 5.28
CA PHE A 48 17.08 -3.81 6.38
C PHE A 48 16.78 -4.50 7.72
N TYR A 49 15.52 -4.85 7.96
CA TYR A 49 15.19 -5.66 9.14
C TYR A 49 15.98 -6.97 9.15
N ALA A 50 16.07 -7.66 8.01
CA ALA A 50 16.88 -8.86 7.87
C ALA A 50 18.38 -8.59 8.10
N VAL A 51 18.92 -7.51 7.53
CA VAL A 51 20.34 -7.13 7.73
C VAL A 51 20.69 -6.95 9.21
N LYS A 52 19.76 -6.45 10.04
CA LYS A 52 19.97 -6.33 11.49
C LYS A 52 20.01 -7.68 12.23
N LEU A 53 19.43 -8.71 11.63
CA LEU A 53 19.41 -10.07 12.20
C LEU A 53 20.59 -10.93 11.78
N LEU A 54 21.39 -10.49 10.80
CA LEU A 54 22.56 -11.23 10.33
C LEU A 54 23.62 -11.36 11.42
N PRO A 55 24.36 -12.48 11.45
CA PRO A 55 25.54 -12.62 12.30
C PRO A 55 26.62 -11.62 11.92
N ALA A 56 27.46 -11.24 12.86
CA ALA A 56 28.45 -10.16 12.73
C ALA A 56 29.34 -10.27 11.48
N GLU A 57 29.76 -11.51 11.17
CA GLU A 57 30.62 -11.83 10.04
C GLU A 57 29.97 -11.71 8.67
N GLN A 58 28.63 -11.58 8.64
CA GLN A 58 27.85 -11.44 7.40
C GLN A 58 27.17 -10.06 7.28
N MET A 59 27.40 -9.17 8.24
CA MET A 59 26.77 -7.85 8.21
C MET A 59 27.29 -6.98 7.08
N ALA A 60 26.41 -6.19 6.48
CA ALA A 60 26.80 -5.14 5.56
C ALA A 60 27.76 -4.12 6.22
N PRO A 61 28.64 -3.46 5.45
CA PRO A 61 29.55 -2.44 5.95
C PRO A 61 28.82 -1.35 6.75
N LYS A 62 29.47 -0.85 7.82
CA LYS A 62 28.87 0.16 8.73
C LYS A 62 28.28 1.36 7.98
N ARG A 63 29.06 1.90 7.01
CA ARG A 63 28.59 3.03 6.16
C ARG A 63 27.29 2.68 5.42
N ARG A 64 27.20 1.49 4.81
CA ARG A 64 26.02 1.05 4.07
C ARG A 64 24.83 0.86 5.01
N ARG A 65 25.03 0.27 6.18
CA ARG A 65 23.97 0.11 7.20
C ARG A 65 23.39 1.47 7.65
N TYR A 66 24.23 2.49 7.84
CA TYR A 66 23.73 3.84 8.14
C TYR A 66 22.88 4.44 7.03
N GLN A 67 23.34 4.37 5.79
CA GLN A 67 22.56 4.87 4.64
C GLN A 67 21.23 4.13 4.50
N TRP A 68 21.23 2.83 4.74
CA TRP A 68 20.04 2.00 4.72
C TRP A 68 19.07 2.38 5.84
N ALA A 69 19.57 2.55 7.07
CA ALA A 69 18.80 2.97 8.22
C ALA A 69 18.12 4.34 7.99
N MET A 70 18.85 5.31 7.44
CA MET A 70 18.27 6.62 7.09
C MET A 70 17.10 6.50 6.11
N LYS A 71 17.25 5.63 5.10
CA LYS A 71 16.17 5.39 4.14
C LYS A 71 14.96 4.71 4.78
N VAL A 72 15.18 3.85 5.78
CA VAL A 72 14.09 3.22 6.54
C VAL A 72 13.32 4.25 7.35
N LEU A 73 13.99 5.19 8.01
CA LEU A 73 13.33 6.28 8.73
C LEU A 73 12.43 7.12 7.81
N GLU A 74 12.91 7.44 6.59
CA GLU A 74 12.08 8.13 5.58
C GLU A 74 10.82 7.31 5.21
N ILE A 75 10.97 5.99 5.06
CA ILE A 75 9.86 5.07 4.76
C ILE A 75 8.84 5.04 5.90
N GLU A 76 9.30 4.94 7.14
CA GLU A 76 8.45 4.92 8.34
C GLU A 76 7.65 6.23 8.48
N GLU A 77 8.32 7.39 8.32
CA GLU A 77 7.64 8.70 8.36
C GLU A 77 6.64 8.85 7.20
N ARG A 78 7.00 8.37 6.02
CA ARG A 78 6.07 8.35 4.88
C ARG A 78 4.85 7.48 5.15
N ASN A 79 5.01 6.29 5.77
CA ASN A 79 3.90 5.43 6.17
C ASN A 79 2.97 6.11 7.18
N LYS A 80 3.52 6.73 8.23
CA LYS A 80 2.73 7.48 9.21
C LYS A 80 1.90 8.57 8.53
N LYS A 81 2.53 9.33 7.64
CA LYS A 81 1.85 10.38 6.88
C LYS A 81 0.70 9.83 6.03
N ILE A 82 0.94 8.76 5.25
CA ILE A 82 -0.09 8.19 4.39
C ILE A 82 -1.21 7.55 5.21
N CYS A 83 -0.93 6.92 6.35
CA CYS A 83 -1.97 6.46 7.27
C CYS A 83 -2.88 7.62 7.73
N TYR A 84 -2.31 8.76 8.07
CA TYR A 84 -3.09 9.96 8.42
C TYR A 84 -3.88 10.52 7.22
N GLU A 85 -3.29 10.53 6.04
CA GLU A 85 -3.97 10.93 4.80
C GLU A 85 -5.15 9.98 4.45
N CYS A 86 -5.01 8.67 4.72
CA CYS A 86 -6.12 7.71 4.61
C CYS A 86 -7.29 8.07 5.54
N GLN A 87 -7.01 8.47 6.79
CA GLN A 87 -8.06 8.91 7.72
C GLN A 87 -8.78 10.14 7.19
N ILE A 88 -8.04 11.16 6.74
CA ILE A 88 -8.62 12.39 6.20
C ILE A 88 -9.54 12.11 5.02
N VAL A 89 -9.09 11.31 4.05
CA VAL A 89 -9.89 11.03 2.85
C VAL A 89 -11.11 10.17 3.18
N THR A 90 -10.98 9.20 4.08
CA THR A 90 -12.10 8.38 4.58
C THR A 90 -13.17 9.27 5.25
N GLU A 91 -12.76 10.14 6.17
CA GLU A 91 -13.68 11.09 6.82
C GLU A 91 -14.34 12.08 5.84
N LEU A 92 -13.61 12.50 4.81
CA LEU A 92 -14.15 13.40 3.78
C LEU A 92 -15.32 12.76 3.05
N PHE A 93 -15.18 11.49 2.64
CA PHE A 93 -16.24 10.76 1.98
C PHE A 93 -17.38 10.40 2.94
N ASP A 94 -17.06 10.04 4.19
CA ASP A 94 -18.06 9.75 5.22
C ASP A 94 -18.99 10.96 5.48
N LYS A 95 -18.42 12.16 5.63
CA LYS A 95 -19.16 13.43 5.78
C LYS A 95 -20.00 13.79 4.54
N ALA A 96 -19.66 13.25 3.38
CA ALA A 96 -20.41 13.43 2.14
C ALA A 96 -21.49 12.36 1.91
N GLY A 97 -21.70 11.45 2.87
CA GLY A 97 -22.73 10.39 2.78
C GLY A 97 -22.25 9.11 2.08
N TYR A 98 -20.95 8.98 1.80
CA TYR A 98 -20.38 7.78 1.22
C TYR A 98 -19.73 6.91 2.30
N GLN A 99 -19.62 5.62 2.02
CA GLN A 99 -18.72 4.71 2.71
C GLN A 99 -17.49 4.48 1.84
N SER A 100 -16.35 4.24 2.45
CA SER A 100 -15.11 4.00 1.72
C SER A 100 -14.26 2.91 2.37
N CYS A 101 -13.41 2.28 1.56
CA CYS A 101 -12.50 1.22 1.98
C CYS A 101 -11.15 1.40 1.30
N VAL A 102 -10.06 1.37 2.07
CA VAL A 102 -8.69 1.34 1.52
C VAL A 102 -8.41 -0.07 1.02
N LEU A 103 -8.17 -0.22 -0.30
CA LEU A 103 -8.12 -1.52 -0.98
C LEU A 103 -6.79 -2.24 -0.83
N LYS A 104 -5.69 -1.52 -0.90
CA LYS A 104 -4.32 -2.04 -0.86
C LYS A 104 -3.40 -1.05 -0.13
N GLY A 105 -2.12 -1.27 -0.18
CA GLY A 105 -1.17 -0.33 0.43
C GLY A 105 -1.29 -0.31 1.95
N GLN A 106 -1.93 0.72 2.49
CA GLN A 106 -2.03 0.93 3.93
C GLN A 106 -2.96 -0.09 4.62
N SER A 107 -3.98 -0.61 3.94
CA SER A 107 -4.82 -1.69 4.48
C SER A 107 -3.99 -2.95 4.78
N ASN A 108 -3.05 -3.29 3.90
CA ASN A 108 -2.20 -4.46 4.08
C ASN A 108 -1.27 -4.37 5.29
N LEU A 109 -0.98 -3.18 5.82
CA LEU A 109 -0.10 -3.03 6.98
C LEU A 109 -0.62 -3.78 8.22
N PHE A 110 -1.93 -3.97 8.33
CA PHE A 110 -2.53 -4.68 9.46
C PHE A 110 -2.22 -6.17 9.46
N PHE A 111 -1.93 -6.74 8.29
CA PHE A 111 -1.55 -8.15 8.11
C PHE A 111 -0.04 -8.40 8.23
N TYR A 112 0.78 -7.34 8.27
CA TYR A 112 2.22 -7.48 8.47
C TYR A 112 2.55 -7.73 9.94
N PRO A 113 3.59 -8.54 10.25
CA PRO A 113 4.17 -8.61 11.60
C PRO A 113 4.49 -7.22 12.11
N ALA A 114 4.27 -6.96 13.40
CA ALA A 114 4.45 -5.63 14.00
C ALA A 114 5.83 -5.02 13.70
N SER A 115 6.89 -5.84 13.69
CA SER A 115 8.27 -5.43 13.39
C SER A 115 8.49 -4.99 11.93
N LEU A 116 7.62 -5.38 10.99
CA LEU A 116 7.75 -5.08 9.57
C LEU A 116 6.70 -4.07 9.07
N ARG A 117 5.66 -3.83 9.87
CA ARG A 117 4.47 -3.06 9.47
C ARG A 117 4.80 -1.71 8.84
N MET A 118 5.65 -0.92 9.48
CA MET A 118 6.01 0.42 8.99
C MET A 118 7.21 0.42 8.02
N MET A 119 7.81 -0.74 7.75
CA MET A 119 8.96 -0.89 6.87
C MET A 119 8.60 -1.17 5.41
N ARG A 120 7.32 -1.43 5.11
CA ARG A 120 6.83 -1.54 3.73
C ARG A 120 6.94 -0.17 3.06
N GLN A 121 7.54 -0.13 1.86
CA GLN A 121 7.61 1.12 1.10
C GLN A 121 6.20 1.50 0.60
N PRO A 122 5.66 2.66 1.02
CA PRO A 122 4.31 3.08 0.63
C PRO A 122 4.31 3.72 -0.76
N GLY A 123 3.16 3.68 -1.41
CA GLY A 123 2.89 4.31 -2.70
C GLY A 123 1.74 5.31 -2.62
N ASP A 124 0.70 5.04 -3.36
CA ASP A 124 -0.57 5.71 -3.48
C ASP A 124 -1.60 5.26 -2.44
N ILE A 125 -2.75 5.93 -2.43
CA ILE A 125 -3.94 5.53 -1.67
C ILE A 125 -5.00 5.08 -2.68
N ASP A 126 -5.33 3.79 -2.68
CA ASP A 126 -6.44 3.25 -3.46
C ASP A 126 -7.66 3.16 -2.57
N LEU A 127 -8.66 3.97 -2.86
CA LEU A 127 -9.86 4.09 -2.05
C LEU A 127 -11.10 3.66 -2.84
N TRP A 128 -11.72 2.54 -2.47
CA TRP A 128 -13.04 2.18 -2.98
C TRP A 128 -14.11 3.00 -2.28
N VAL A 129 -14.96 3.67 -3.05
CA VAL A 129 -16.03 4.54 -2.54
C VAL A 129 -17.37 4.06 -3.06
N PHE A 130 -18.36 3.95 -2.16
CA PHE A 130 -19.70 3.49 -2.46
C PHE A 130 -20.73 4.16 -1.52
N ARG A 131 -22.03 4.05 -1.83
CA ARG A 131 -23.09 4.59 -0.98
C ARG A 131 -23.20 3.81 0.33
N LYS A 132 -23.57 4.49 1.41
CA LYS A 132 -23.99 3.86 2.65
C LYS A 132 -25.27 3.04 2.43
N GLU A 133 -25.43 1.94 3.15
CA GLU A 133 -26.68 1.18 3.14
C GLU A 133 -27.85 2.03 3.62
N GLY A 134 -29.01 1.87 2.98
CA GLY A 134 -30.21 2.64 3.28
C GLY A 134 -30.38 3.92 2.45
N ASP A 135 -29.30 4.45 1.84
CA ASP A 135 -29.34 5.61 0.94
C ASP A 135 -29.64 5.24 -0.52
N ASP A 136 -29.93 3.98 -0.78
CA ASP A 136 -29.96 3.47 -2.16
C ASP A 136 -31.24 3.82 -2.92
N HIS A 137 -32.22 4.44 -2.29
CA HIS A 137 -33.52 4.87 -2.90
C HIS A 137 -33.90 4.15 -4.21
N GLY A 138 -33.48 2.87 -4.38
CA GLY A 138 -33.66 2.08 -5.58
C GLY A 138 -32.92 2.59 -6.83
N LYS A 139 -31.97 3.50 -6.68
CA LYS A 139 -31.16 4.02 -7.80
C LYS A 139 -29.86 3.26 -7.89
N PRO A 140 -29.46 2.82 -9.10
CA PRO A 140 -28.15 2.20 -9.29
C PRO A 140 -27.04 3.18 -8.86
N PHE A 141 -25.96 2.63 -8.31
CA PHE A 141 -24.77 3.41 -7.95
C PHE A 141 -24.28 4.22 -9.15
N HIS A 142 -24.31 5.55 -9.03
CA HIS A 142 -23.91 6.44 -10.11
C HIS A 142 -22.46 6.90 -9.87
N LYS A 143 -21.51 6.22 -10.53
CA LYS A 143 -20.11 6.66 -10.72
C LYS A 143 -20.01 8.19 -10.90
N ARG A 144 -20.95 8.78 -11.62
CA ARG A 144 -21.02 10.21 -11.91
C ARG A 144 -21.11 11.08 -10.65
N GLU A 145 -21.84 10.67 -9.63
CA GLU A 145 -22.01 11.45 -8.39
C GLU A 145 -20.67 11.59 -7.63
N ILE A 146 -19.87 10.52 -7.56
CA ILE A 146 -18.53 10.56 -6.94
C ILE A 146 -17.61 11.46 -7.76
N ILE A 147 -17.64 11.34 -9.08
CA ILE A 147 -16.83 12.17 -9.98
C ILE A 147 -17.17 13.65 -9.79
N ASP A 148 -18.45 14.00 -9.79
CA ASP A 148 -18.91 15.38 -9.61
C ASP A 148 -18.55 15.92 -8.21
N PHE A 149 -18.63 15.09 -7.17
CA PHE A 149 -18.18 15.44 -5.83
C PHE A 149 -16.67 15.75 -5.82
N ILE A 150 -15.83 14.89 -6.42
CA ILE A 150 -14.39 15.09 -6.50
C ILE A 150 -14.05 16.36 -7.27
N TRP A 151 -14.63 16.56 -8.45
CA TRP A 151 -14.40 17.77 -9.26
C TRP A 151 -14.82 19.04 -8.53
N LYS A 152 -15.95 19.02 -7.81
CA LYS A 152 -16.39 20.15 -6.99
C LYS A 152 -15.38 20.45 -5.87
N LYS A 153 -14.86 19.43 -5.23
CA LYS A 153 -13.85 19.59 -4.14
C LYS A 153 -12.52 20.12 -4.66
N MET A 154 -12.10 19.69 -5.84
CA MET A 154 -10.84 20.12 -6.45
C MET A 154 -10.92 21.44 -7.20
N GLY A 155 -12.11 21.91 -7.55
CA GLY A 155 -12.32 23.07 -8.42
C GLY A 155 -11.85 22.84 -9.87
N LYS A 156 -11.53 21.61 -10.26
CA LYS A 156 -11.09 21.21 -11.60
C LYS A 156 -11.57 19.81 -11.95
N ARG A 157 -11.65 19.52 -13.25
CA ARG A 157 -11.89 18.15 -13.74
C ARG A 157 -10.58 17.36 -13.75
N THR A 158 -10.65 16.07 -13.42
CA THR A 158 -9.54 15.10 -13.49
C THR A 158 -9.81 14.06 -14.54
N GLU A 159 -8.79 13.30 -14.89
CA GLU A 159 -8.93 12.13 -15.75
C GLU A 159 -9.81 11.08 -15.06
N VAL A 160 -10.68 10.46 -15.85
CA VAL A 160 -11.59 9.42 -15.37
C VAL A 160 -11.36 8.16 -16.17
N ASN A 161 -10.86 7.14 -15.52
CA ASN A 161 -10.67 5.82 -16.07
C ASN A 161 -11.93 4.94 -15.94
N LEU A 162 -11.89 3.70 -16.44
CA LEU A 162 -13.01 2.76 -16.35
C LEU A 162 -13.42 2.48 -14.90
N HIS A 163 -12.45 2.33 -14.00
CA HIS A 163 -12.65 1.84 -12.63
C HIS A 163 -12.24 2.83 -11.53
N HIS A 164 -11.48 3.89 -11.84
CA HIS A 164 -11.08 4.92 -10.89
C HIS A 164 -11.03 6.32 -11.50
N THR A 165 -10.85 7.31 -10.66
CA THR A 165 -10.45 8.68 -11.00
C THR A 165 -9.44 9.19 -9.98
N ASP A 166 -8.53 10.04 -10.43
CA ASP A 166 -7.54 10.68 -9.56
C ASP A 166 -8.18 11.77 -8.70
N PHE A 167 -7.75 11.84 -7.46
CA PHE A 167 -8.15 12.86 -6.51
C PHE A 167 -6.90 13.50 -5.89
N ASP A 168 -6.44 14.61 -6.46
CA ASP A 168 -5.25 15.36 -6.03
C ASP A 168 -5.48 16.10 -4.70
N LEU A 169 -5.93 15.39 -3.69
CA LEU A 169 -6.23 15.96 -2.37
C LEU A 169 -4.95 16.35 -1.61
N PHE A 170 -3.86 15.62 -1.83
CA PHE A 170 -2.60 15.79 -1.12
C PHE A 170 -1.44 16.14 -2.07
N PRO A 171 -0.52 17.05 -1.70
CA PRO A 171 0.55 17.51 -2.61
C PRO A 171 1.55 16.43 -3.07
N LYS A 172 1.68 15.35 -2.31
CA LYS A 172 2.73 14.31 -2.53
C LYS A 172 2.20 12.89 -2.48
N THR A 173 0.89 12.70 -2.39
CA THR A 173 0.26 11.38 -2.31
C THR A 173 -0.91 11.38 -3.28
N LEU A 174 -0.82 10.53 -4.29
CA LEU A 174 -1.92 10.29 -5.21
C LEU A 174 -3.01 9.51 -4.46
N VAL A 175 -4.26 9.92 -4.64
CA VAL A 175 -5.43 9.17 -4.21
C VAL A 175 -6.18 8.73 -5.46
N GLU A 176 -6.27 7.43 -5.67
CA GLU A 176 -7.09 6.83 -6.71
C GLU A 176 -8.44 6.43 -6.10
N VAL A 177 -9.51 7.11 -6.51
CA VAL A 177 -10.87 6.79 -6.06
C VAL A 177 -11.49 5.78 -7.00
N HIS A 178 -11.63 4.57 -6.51
CA HIS A 178 -12.17 3.44 -7.26
C HIS A 178 -13.70 3.38 -7.14
N PHE A 179 -14.37 3.19 -8.27
CA PHE A 179 -15.81 2.91 -8.34
C PHE A 179 -16.10 1.42 -8.20
N VAL A 180 -15.11 0.60 -8.54
CA VAL A 180 -15.08 -0.86 -8.39
C VAL A 180 -13.70 -1.24 -7.85
N PRO A 181 -13.61 -2.09 -6.84
CA PRO A 181 -12.33 -2.44 -6.20
C PRO A 181 -11.32 -3.09 -7.14
N SER A 182 -11.79 -3.87 -8.10
CA SER A 182 -10.95 -4.58 -9.06
C SER A 182 -11.64 -4.70 -10.40
N PHE A 183 -10.86 -4.85 -11.46
CA PHE A 183 -11.34 -4.98 -12.84
C PHE A 183 -10.63 -6.12 -13.54
N ALA A 184 -11.38 -6.94 -14.25
CA ALA A 184 -10.85 -7.99 -15.12
C ALA A 184 -11.20 -7.70 -16.57
N VAL A 185 -10.26 -7.94 -17.49
CA VAL A 185 -10.48 -7.78 -18.93
C VAL A 185 -11.60 -8.72 -19.44
N ASN A 186 -11.69 -9.93 -18.87
CA ASN A 186 -12.74 -10.89 -19.21
C ASN A 186 -14.08 -10.45 -18.59
N PRO A 187 -15.14 -10.19 -19.37
CA PRO A 187 -16.43 -9.70 -18.87
C PRO A 187 -17.10 -10.65 -17.87
N PHE A 188 -16.97 -11.97 -18.05
CA PHE A 188 -17.57 -12.95 -17.13
C PHE A 188 -16.87 -12.95 -15.77
N THR A 189 -15.54 -12.85 -15.76
CA THR A 189 -14.76 -12.71 -14.53
C THR A 189 -15.06 -11.38 -13.85
N ASN A 190 -15.15 -10.30 -14.63
CA ASN A 190 -15.49 -8.97 -14.11
C ASN A 190 -16.85 -8.96 -13.42
N ARG A 191 -17.87 -9.61 -14.02
CA ARG A 191 -19.20 -9.75 -13.40
C ARG A 191 -19.17 -10.53 -12.08
N LYS A 192 -18.30 -11.56 -11.97
CA LYS A 192 -18.12 -12.30 -10.71
C LYS A 192 -17.47 -11.43 -9.64
N TYR A 193 -16.42 -10.68 -9.98
CA TYR A 193 -15.79 -9.72 -9.06
C TYR A 193 -16.79 -8.69 -8.57
N TYR A 194 -17.53 -8.05 -9.46
CA TYR A 194 -18.54 -7.06 -9.10
C TYR A 194 -19.55 -7.64 -8.08
N ARG A 195 -20.11 -8.81 -8.37
CA ARG A 195 -21.06 -9.47 -7.46
C ARG A 195 -20.44 -9.80 -6.10
N TRP A 196 -19.20 -10.25 -6.10
CA TRP A 196 -18.51 -10.58 -4.86
C TRP A 196 -18.30 -9.33 -4.00
N PHE A 197 -17.79 -8.27 -4.56
CA PHE A 197 -17.58 -7.01 -3.84
C PHE A 197 -18.89 -6.40 -3.35
N GLU A 198 -19.95 -6.42 -4.15
CA GLU A 198 -21.28 -5.96 -3.72
C GLU A 198 -21.80 -6.74 -2.51
N ALA A 199 -21.62 -8.07 -2.50
CA ALA A 199 -22.02 -8.92 -1.38
C ALA A 199 -21.19 -8.69 -0.10
N HIS A 200 -19.97 -8.15 -0.21
CA HIS A 200 -19.04 -7.95 0.92
C HIS A 200 -18.89 -6.48 1.34
N LYS A 201 -19.71 -5.57 0.84
CA LYS A 201 -19.71 -4.15 1.27
C LYS A 201 -19.90 -4.00 2.78
N GLN A 202 -20.69 -4.88 3.39
CA GLN A 202 -20.98 -4.88 4.82
C GLN A 202 -19.80 -5.38 5.68
N SER A 203 -18.84 -6.07 5.07
CA SER A 203 -17.62 -6.52 5.74
C SER A 203 -16.54 -5.43 5.87
N VAL A 204 -16.84 -4.20 5.43
CA VAL A 204 -15.91 -3.08 5.63
C VAL A 204 -15.93 -2.65 7.09
N SER A 205 -14.83 -2.83 7.77
CA SER A 205 -14.64 -2.47 9.18
C SER A 205 -13.61 -1.35 9.37
N SER A 206 -13.70 -0.63 10.47
CA SER A 206 -12.72 0.40 10.82
C SER A 206 -11.64 -0.20 11.72
N THR A 207 -10.40 -0.03 11.33
CA THR A 207 -9.23 -0.42 12.14
C THR A 207 -9.07 0.50 13.35
N PRO A 208 -8.26 0.12 14.37
CA PRO A 208 -7.90 1.01 15.48
C PRO A 208 -7.25 2.33 15.05
N ALA A 209 -6.74 2.41 13.83
CA ALA A 209 -6.20 3.62 13.22
C ALA A 209 -7.24 4.40 12.40
N ASN A 210 -8.54 4.14 12.55
CA ASN A 210 -9.64 4.75 11.81
C ASN A 210 -9.47 4.68 10.28
N ILE A 211 -8.91 3.59 9.78
CA ILE A 211 -8.81 3.29 8.36
C ILE A 211 -9.79 2.17 8.07
N ASN A 212 -10.73 2.39 7.15
CA ASN A 212 -11.67 1.36 6.75
C ASN A 212 -10.99 0.38 5.80
N ILE A 213 -11.10 -0.90 6.13
CA ILE A 213 -10.55 -2.02 5.35
C ILE A 213 -11.65 -3.06 5.09
N LEU A 214 -11.45 -3.90 4.09
CA LEU A 214 -12.28 -5.08 3.87
C LEU A 214 -11.73 -6.23 4.71
N ASP A 215 -12.57 -6.83 5.56
CA ASP A 215 -12.24 -7.99 6.39
C ASP A 215 -12.32 -9.30 5.60
#